data_83783967979c32d969dc11425acad576
#
_entry.id   83783967979c32d969dc11425acad576
#
_cell.length_a   1.000
_cell.length_b   1.000
_cell.length_c   1.000
_cell.angle_alpha   90.00
_cell.angle_beta   90.00
_cell.angle_gamma   90.00
#
_symmetry.space_group_name_H-M   'P 1'
#
loop_
_entity.id
_entity.type
_entity.pdbx_description
1 polymer ?
#
loop_
_entity_poly.entity_id
_entity_poly.type
_entity_poly.pdbx_seq_one_letter_code
_entity_poly.pdbx_strand_id
1 'polypeptide(L)'
;EMILSSKKNTIITDKKSNTYKLKEFQYSINQEILKGENIEVSMKTNEKTNNDNFFIKTGFFNLKENKFLAKDISAILRKDLFGNNENDPRIVAVSAKGDGPVTFFEKGVFTSCKKTDKCPPWKISAEKIEHNKTKQQIIYKNAWLEVYDFPVFYFPKFFHPDPSVKRQSGFLT
;
A
#
# COMPACT_ATOMS: atom_id res chain seq x y z
N GLU A 1 -26.99 -2.98 -18.74
CA GLU A 1 -25.98 -2.95 -17.67
C GLU A 1 -26.22 -1.71 -16.80
N MET A 2 -26.39 -1.88 -15.49
CA MET A 2 -26.65 -0.75 -14.59
C MET A 2 -25.29 -0.19 -14.11
N ILE A 3 -24.97 1.05 -14.53
CA ILE A 3 -23.70 1.71 -14.20
C ILE A 3 -24.01 2.95 -13.37
N LEU A 4 -23.38 3.05 -12.21
CA LEU A 4 -23.33 4.25 -11.39
C LEU A 4 -22.03 4.99 -11.69
N SER A 5 -22.09 6.28 -12.02
CA SER A 5 -20.89 7.05 -12.31
C SER A 5 -20.97 8.46 -11.76
N SER A 6 -19.83 9.05 -11.46
CA SER A 6 -19.71 10.47 -11.09
C SER A 6 -18.38 11.01 -11.64
N LYS A 7 -18.43 12.28 -12.08
CA LYS A 7 -17.26 13.10 -12.43
C LYS A 7 -16.97 14.19 -11.40
N LYS A 8 -17.60 14.10 -10.23
CA LYS A 8 -17.41 15.03 -9.12
C LYS A 8 -16.78 14.29 -7.94
N ASN A 9 -16.11 15.03 -7.08
CA ASN A 9 -15.57 14.48 -5.84
C ASN A 9 -16.69 13.77 -5.06
N THR A 10 -16.50 12.50 -4.86
CA THR A 10 -17.45 11.61 -4.16
C THR A 10 -16.76 11.02 -2.95
N ILE A 11 -17.45 10.99 -1.83
CA ILE A 11 -16.95 10.39 -0.59
C ILE A 11 -17.87 9.21 -0.26
N ILE A 12 -17.27 8.04 -0.09
CA ILE A 12 -17.95 6.82 0.31
C ILE A 12 -17.36 6.40 1.66
N THR A 13 -18.23 6.04 2.59
CA THR A 13 -17.81 5.48 3.88
C THR A 13 -18.39 4.09 4.02
N ASP A 14 -17.56 3.10 4.34
CA ASP A 14 -17.98 1.74 4.56
C ASP A 14 -18.45 1.49 6.02
N LYS A 15 -18.97 0.27 6.27
CA LYS A 15 -19.42 -0.14 7.62
C LYS A 15 -18.30 -0.17 8.67
N LYS A 16 -17.05 -0.24 8.26
CA LYS A 16 -15.84 -0.20 9.12
C LYS A 16 -15.33 1.22 9.31
N SER A 17 -16.07 2.21 8.83
CA SER A 17 -15.69 3.62 8.85
C SER A 17 -14.42 3.96 8.04
N ASN A 18 -14.03 3.12 7.10
CA ASN A 18 -13.03 3.50 6.09
C ASN A 18 -13.66 4.52 5.14
N THR A 19 -12.86 5.49 4.75
CA THR A 19 -13.29 6.57 3.86
C THR A 19 -12.59 6.47 2.53
N TYR A 20 -13.37 6.51 1.46
CA TYR A 20 -12.91 6.46 0.08
C TYR A 20 -13.32 7.78 -0.58
N LYS A 21 -12.36 8.57 -1.04
CA LYS A 21 -12.60 9.77 -1.82
C LYS A 21 -12.18 9.49 -3.26
N LEU A 22 -13.09 9.70 -4.21
CA LEU A 22 -12.85 9.47 -5.62
C LEU A 22 -13.16 10.76 -6.38
N LYS A 23 -12.28 11.17 -7.30
CA LYS A 23 -12.55 12.33 -8.15
C LYS A 23 -13.49 11.96 -9.27
N GLU A 24 -13.23 10.83 -9.92
CA GLU A 24 -14.08 10.25 -10.97
C GLU A 24 -14.18 8.74 -10.75
N PHE A 25 -15.37 8.19 -10.97
CA PHE A 25 -15.56 6.75 -10.91
C PHE A 25 -16.69 6.24 -11.81
N GLN A 26 -16.62 4.98 -12.16
CA GLN A 26 -17.66 4.17 -12.77
C GLN A 26 -17.78 2.86 -12.00
N TYR A 27 -18.98 2.51 -11.59
CA TYR A 27 -19.27 1.27 -10.88
C TYR A 27 -20.35 0.48 -11.64
N SER A 28 -19.99 -0.71 -12.11
CA SER A 28 -20.92 -1.68 -12.67
C SER A 28 -21.56 -2.48 -11.54
N ILE A 29 -22.85 -2.29 -11.31
CA ILE A 29 -23.58 -2.93 -10.21
C ILE A 29 -23.64 -4.44 -10.41
N ASN A 30 -23.91 -4.91 -11.64
CA ASN A 30 -24.05 -6.34 -11.93
C ASN A 30 -22.72 -7.11 -11.87
N GLN A 31 -21.62 -6.46 -12.21
CA GLN A 31 -20.30 -7.07 -12.23
C GLN A 31 -19.50 -6.80 -10.95
N GLU A 32 -19.97 -5.89 -10.11
CA GLU A 32 -19.28 -5.40 -8.90
C GLU A 32 -17.86 -4.87 -9.23
N ILE A 33 -17.74 -4.18 -10.38
CA ILE A 33 -16.48 -3.62 -10.84
C ILE A 33 -16.49 -2.11 -10.63
N LEU A 34 -15.50 -1.61 -9.89
CA LEU A 34 -15.23 -0.19 -9.70
C LEU A 34 -14.00 0.21 -10.51
N LYS A 35 -14.14 1.24 -11.35
CA LYS A 35 -13.02 1.95 -11.97
C LYS A 35 -13.01 3.36 -11.42
N GLY A 36 -11.83 3.88 -11.08
CA GLY A 36 -11.74 5.22 -10.50
C GLY A 36 -10.40 5.89 -10.75
N GLU A 37 -10.42 7.23 -10.67
CA GLU A 37 -9.24 8.08 -10.78
C GLU A 37 -9.10 8.96 -9.54
N ASN A 38 -7.83 9.25 -9.18
CA ASN A 38 -7.46 10.05 -8.02
C ASN A 38 -8.20 9.60 -6.75
N ILE A 39 -7.96 8.34 -6.40
CA ILE A 39 -8.61 7.66 -5.29
C ILE A 39 -7.76 7.87 -4.04
N GLU A 40 -8.37 8.42 -2.99
CA GLU A 40 -7.80 8.47 -1.65
C GLU A 40 -8.56 7.49 -0.77
N VAL A 41 -7.84 6.59 -0.10
CA VAL A 41 -8.43 5.63 0.83
C VAL A 41 -7.82 5.88 2.21
N SER A 42 -8.66 6.17 3.20
CA SER A 42 -8.27 6.26 4.60
C SER A 42 -8.86 5.08 5.34
N MET A 43 -8.00 4.16 5.76
CA MET A 43 -8.39 2.96 6.50
C MET A 43 -8.23 3.20 7.99
N LYS A 44 -9.33 3.08 8.73
CA LYS A 44 -9.31 3.11 10.20
C LYS A 44 -8.73 1.81 10.73
N THR A 45 -7.74 1.92 11.58
CA THR A 45 -7.26 0.82 12.41
C THR A 45 -7.91 0.91 13.79
N ASN A 46 -8.02 -0.20 14.51
CA ASN A 46 -8.65 -0.26 15.84
C ASN A 46 -7.94 0.58 16.92
N GLU A 47 -6.80 1.15 16.61
CA GLU A 47 -6.02 2.00 17.51
C GLU A 47 -6.28 3.48 17.22
N LYS A 48 -6.57 4.24 18.24
CA LYS A 48 -7.30 5.52 18.29
C LYS A 48 -6.71 6.73 17.55
N THR A 49 -5.55 6.67 16.89
CA THR A 49 -4.86 7.90 16.49
C THR A 49 -4.34 8.01 15.06
N ASN A 50 -4.09 6.93 14.36
CA ASN A 50 -3.46 7.02 13.04
C ASN A 50 -4.11 6.08 12.03
N ASN A 51 -4.47 6.61 10.87
CA ASN A 51 -5.02 5.85 9.75
C ASN A 51 -3.92 5.53 8.74
N ASP A 52 -4.05 4.39 8.07
CA ASP A 52 -3.30 4.13 6.85
C ASP A 52 -3.98 4.86 5.69
N ASN A 53 -3.24 5.70 4.99
CA ASN A 53 -3.75 6.49 3.88
C ASN A 53 -3.10 6.04 2.58
N PHE A 54 -3.92 5.72 1.59
CA PHE A 54 -3.49 5.29 0.26
C PHE A 54 -3.96 6.31 -0.77
N PHE A 55 -3.08 6.63 -1.70
CA PHE A 55 -3.35 7.49 -2.85
C PHE A 55 -3.09 6.67 -4.11
N ILE A 56 -4.07 6.59 -4.98
CA ILE A 56 -4.04 5.79 -6.21
C ILE A 56 -4.47 6.68 -7.35
N LYS A 57 -3.63 6.84 -8.38
CA LYS A 57 -3.98 7.69 -9.51
C LYS A 57 -5.08 7.06 -10.38
N THR A 58 -4.93 5.78 -10.71
CA THR A 58 -5.96 5.01 -11.41
C THR A 58 -6.10 3.63 -10.80
N GLY A 59 -7.35 3.20 -10.60
CA GLY A 59 -7.64 1.90 -10.00
C GLY A 59 -8.80 1.18 -10.70
N PHE A 60 -8.67 -0.13 -10.80
CA PHE A 60 -9.69 -1.07 -11.25
C PHE A 60 -9.85 -2.14 -10.17
N PHE A 61 -11.05 -2.27 -9.62
CA PHE A 61 -11.35 -3.15 -8.50
C PHE A 61 -12.51 -4.06 -8.88
N ASN A 62 -12.26 -5.36 -8.86
CA ASN A 62 -13.30 -6.38 -8.93
C ASN A 62 -13.63 -6.80 -7.50
N LEU A 63 -14.71 -6.26 -6.95
CA LEU A 63 -15.10 -6.47 -5.55
C LEU A 63 -15.60 -7.89 -5.32
N LYS A 64 -16.23 -8.50 -6.33
CA LYS A 64 -16.73 -9.87 -6.27
C LYS A 64 -15.60 -10.88 -6.14
N GLU A 65 -14.52 -10.70 -6.91
CA GLU A 65 -13.37 -11.61 -6.89
C GLU A 65 -12.28 -11.19 -5.90
N ASN A 66 -12.46 -10.04 -5.22
CA ASN A 66 -11.45 -9.46 -4.35
C ASN A 66 -10.09 -9.26 -5.05
N LYS A 67 -10.15 -8.73 -6.28
CA LYS A 67 -8.97 -8.44 -7.11
C LYS A 67 -8.91 -6.97 -7.46
N PHE A 68 -7.70 -6.44 -7.61
CA PHE A 68 -7.52 -5.08 -8.09
C PHE A 68 -6.25 -4.91 -8.91
N LEU A 69 -6.29 -3.89 -9.76
CA LEU A 69 -5.13 -3.33 -10.46
C LEU A 69 -5.10 -1.84 -10.19
N ALA A 70 -3.94 -1.32 -9.85
CA ALA A 70 -3.77 0.09 -9.54
C ALA A 70 -2.46 0.61 -10.11
N LYS A 71 -2.42 1.91 -10.47
CA LYS A 71 -1.23 2.61 -10.97
C LYS A 71 -0.94 3.86 -10.15
N ASP A 72 0.33 4.22 -10.09
CA ASP A 72 0.84 5.39 -9.38
C ASP A 72 0.30 5.43 -7.95
N ILE A 73 0.83 4.55 -7.12
CA ILE A 73 0.36 4.33 -5.76
C ILE A 73 1.34 4.95 -4.78
N SER A 74 0.81 5.66 -3.80
CA SER A 74 1.54 5.99 -2.60
C SER A 74 0.72 5.62 -1.36
N ALA A 75 1.38 5.08 -0.35
CA ALA A 75 0.79 4.75 0.92
C ALA A 75 1.56 5.45 2.04
N ILE A 76 0.84 6.11 2.92
CA ILE A 76 1.35 6.64 4.17
C ILE A 76 0.79 5.75 5.25
N LEU A 77 1.67 5.01 5.90
CA LEU A 77 1.30 4.05 6.92
C LEU A 77 1.30 4.74 8.29
N ARG A 78 0.59 4.17 9.23
CA ARG A 78 0.54 4.69 10.60
C ARG A 78 1.93 4.69 11.24
N LYS A 79 2.21 5.71 12.05
CA LYS A 79 3.54 5.94 12.64
C LYS A 79 3.96 4.86 13.62
N ASP A 80 3.02 4.33 14.37
CA ASP A 80 3.23 3.29 15.39
C ASP A 80 3.51 1.89 14.82
N LEU A 81 3.42 1.72 13.49
CA LEU A 81 3.58 0.43 12.80
C LEU A 81 4.89 -0.29 13.17
N PHE A 82 5.97 0.45 13.42
CA PHE A 82 7.29 -0.07 13.79
C PHE A 82 7.66 0.25 15.24
N GLY A 83 6.67 0.51 16.11
CA GLY A 83 6.91 0.78 17.53
C GLY A 83 7.57 2.13 17.86
N ASN A 84 7.67 3.03 16.89
CA ASN A 84 8.23 4.36 17.07
C ASN A 84 7.37 5.42 16.36
N ASN A 85 6.71 6.28 17.14
CA ASN A 85 5.84 7.34 16.64
C ASN A 85 6.58 8.49 15.93
N GLU A 86 7.90 8.50 15.94
CA GLU A 86 8.69 9.47 15.18
C GLU A 86 8.92 9.07 13.72
N ASN A 87 8.63 7.82 13.38
CA ASN A 87 8.72 7.33 12.01
C ASN A 87 7.56 7.82 11.15
N ASP A 88 7.85 8.04 9.87
CA ASP A 88 6.85 8.32 8.83
C ASP A 88 6.92 7.24 7.73
N PRO A 89 6.48 5.99 8.02
CA PRO A 89 6.58 4.89 7.09
C PRO A 89 5.71 5.12 5.86
N ARG A 90 6.29 4.96 4.69
CA ARG A 90 5.64 5.20 3.41
C ARG A 90 6.16 4.30 2.31
N ILE A 91 5.27 3.98 1.38
CA ILE A 91 5.57 3.21 0.18
C ILE A 91 5.10 4.01 -1.02
N VAL A 92 5.87 4.00 -2.09
CA VAL A 92 5.45 4.42 -3.42
C VAL A 92 5.69 3.27 -4.39
N ALA A 93 4.81 3.09 -5.37
CA ALA A 93 4.98 2.07 -6.40
C ALA A 93 4.36 2.52 -7.72
N VAL A 94 4.92 2.05 -8.83
CA VAL A 94 4.38 2.35 -10.17
C VAL A 94 3.07 1.63 -10.40
N SER A 95 2.96 0.38 -9.94
CA SER A 95 1.71 -0.38 -10.03
C SER A 95 1.54 -1.33 -8.86
N ALA A 96 0.30 -1.73 -8.60
CA ALA A 96 -0.03 -2.82 -7.70
C ALA A 96 -1.13 -3.71 -8.30
N LYS A 97 -1.04 -5.00 -7.97
CA LYS A 97 -2.05 -6.01 -8.28
C LYS A 97 -2.41 -6.74 -6.99
N GLY A 98 -3.69 -6.77 -6.66
CA GLY A 98 -4.22 -7.58 -5.56
C GLY A 98 -4.91 -8.83 -6.09
N ASP A 99 -4.72 -9.95 -5.40
CA ASP A 99 -5.42 -11.21 -5.63
C ASP A 99 -5.70 -11.85 -4.27
N GLY A 100 -6.90 -11.62 -3.76
CA GLY A 100 -7.30 -12.03 -2.43
C GLY A 100 -6.37 -11.48 -1.33
N PRO A 101 -5.69 -12.35 -0.56
CA PRO A 101 -4.83 -11.93 0.54
C PRO A 101 -3.42 -11.47 0.10
N VAL A 102 -3.10 -11.58 -1.19
CA VAL A 102 -1.76 -11.25 -1.71
C VAL A 102 -1.81 -9.97 -2.52
N THR A 103 -0.89 -9.07 -2.25
CA THR A 103 -0.69 -7.84 -3.03
C THR A 103 0.72 -7.81 -3.58
N PHE A 104 0.84 -7.57 -4.87
CA PHE A 104 2.10 -7.39 -5.58
C PHE A 104 2.27 -5.92 -5.93
N PHE A 105 3.43 -5.36 -5.66
CA PHE A 105 3.83 -4.02 -6.10
C PHE A 105 4.99 -4.13 -7.06
N GLU A 106 5.01 -3.30 -8.09
CA GLU A 106 6.10 -3.19 -9.04
C GLU A 106 6.83 -1.86 -8.90
N LYS A 107 8.16 -1.91 -8.93
CA LYS A 107 9.04 -0.76 -8.74
C LYS A 107 8.68 0.00 -7.46
N GLY A 108 8.63 -0.76 -6.36
CA GLY A 108 8.27 -0.23 -5.04
C GLY A 108 9.47 0.38 -4.32
N VAL A 109 9.23 1.52 -3.66
CA VAL A 109 10.21 2.16 -2.77
C VAL A 109 9.57 2.33 -1.40
N PHE A 110 10.25 1.86 -0.39
CA PHE A 110 9.84 1.95 1.01
C PHE A 110 10.89 2.73 1.83
N THR A 111 10.41 3.56 2.74
CA THR A 111 11.21 4.18 3.81
C THR A 111 10.35 4.45 5.03
N SER A 112 10.96 4.50 6.22
CA SER A 112 10.32 4.97 7.45
C SER A 112 10.88 6.29 7.98
N CYS A 113 11.79 6.93 7.23
CA CYS A 113 12.39 8.20 7.61
C CYS A 113 11.37 9.33 7.74
N LYS A 114 11.66 10.33 8.57
CA LYS A 114 10.80 11.51 8.75
C LYS A 114 10.56 12.21 7.41
N LYS A 115 9.36 12.71 7.19
CA LYS A 115 9.00 13.48 5.98
C LYS A 115 9.72 14.83 5.87
N THR A 116 10.20 15.35 7.00
CA THR A 116 10.96 16.61 7.07
C THR A 116 12.33 16.50 6.41
N ASP A 117 12.85 15.28 6.25
CA ASP A 117 14.12 15.04 5.56
C ASP A 117 13.89 15.17 4.06
N LYS A 118 14.59 16.09 3.41
CA LYS A 118 14.49 16.32 1.95
C LYS A 118 14.82 15.07 1.14
N CYS A 119 15.77 14.28 1.63
CA CYS A 119 16.16 12.99 1.10
C CYS A 119 16.13 12.00 2.26
N PRO A 120 15.36 10.88 2.18
CA PRO A 120 15.35 9.93 3.26
C PRO A 120 16.77 9.38 3.46
N PRO A 121 17.30 9.36 4.72
CA PRO A 121 18.63 8.82 4.99
C PRO A 121 18.80 7.39 4.51
N TRP A 122 17.72 6.61 4.46
CA TRP A 122 17.69 5.29 3.85
C TRP A 122 16.35 4.98 3.19
N LYS A 123 16.39 4.15 2.17
CA LYS A 123 15.22 3.57 1.52
C LYS A 123 15.55 2.19 0.96
N ILE A 124 14.54 1.38 0.76
CA ILE A 124 14.62 0.11 0.04
C ILE A 124 13.84 0.29 -1.26
N SER A 125 14.53 0.17 -2.38
CA SER A 125 13.92 0.10 -3.71
C SER A 125 13.93 -1.34 -4.20
N ALA A 126 12.81 -1.83 -4.73
CA ALA A 126 12.69 -3.19 -5.21
C ALA A 126 11.94 -3.25 -6.53
N GLU A 127 12.34 -4.17 -7.41
CA GLU A 127 11.64 -4.41 -8.65
C GLU A 127 10.24 -4.96 -8.39
N LYS A 128 10.13 -5.90 -7.43
CA LYS A 128 8.86 -6.49 -7.00
C LYS A 128 8.79 -6.61 -5.48
N ILE A 129 7.64 -6.26 -4.92
CA ILE A 129 7.31 -6.48 -3.51
C ILE A 129 6.03 -7.30 -3.45
N GLU A 130 6.05 -8.41 -2.72
CA GLU A 130 4.89 -9.24 -2.44
C GLU A 130 4.51 -9.10 -0.97
N HIS A 131 3.31 -8.63 -0.68
CA HIS A 131 2.73 -8.61 0.65
C HIS A 131 1.71 -9.74 0.76
N ASN A 132 2.01 -10.75 1.54
CA ASN A 132 1.17 -11.91 1.77
C ASN A 132 0.58 -11.87 3.18
N LYS A 133 -0.69 -11.47 3.27
CA LYS A 133 -1.40 -11.32 4.54
C LYS A 133 -1.62 -12.65 5.27
N THR A 134 -1.81 -13.75 4.50
CA THR A 134 -2.00 -15.08 5.10
C THR A 134 -0.72 -15.58 5.76
N LYS A 135 0.43 -15.38 5.10
CA LYS A 135 1.75 -15.76 5.64
C LYS A 135 2.32 -14.69 6.55
N GLN A 136 1.67 -13.53 6.65
CA GLN A 136 2.14 -12.36 7.39
C GLN A 136 3.59 -12.00 7.06
N GLN A 137 3.91 -11.96 5.78
CA GLN A 137 5.26 -11.72 5.26
C GLN A 137 5.24 -10.70 4.14
N ILE A 138 6.32 -9.92 4.07
CA ILE A 138 6.64 -9.04 2.95
C ILE A 138 7.92 -9.55 2.31
N ILE A 139 7.86 -9.88 1.02
CA ILE A 139 8.95 -10.45 0.24
C ILE A 139 9.38 -9.43 -0.80
N TYR A 140 10.67 -9.17 -0.88
CA TYR A 140 11.27 -8.26 -1.86
C TYR A 140 12.10 -9.06 -2.86
N LYS A 141 12.01 -8.69 -4.13
CA LYS A 141 12.83 -9.27 -5.21
C LYS A 141 13.59 -8.16 -5.92
N ASN A 142 14.87 -8.42 -6.19
CA ASN A 142 15.80 -7.47 -6.80
C ASN A 142 15.75 -6.12 -6.07
N ALA A 143 16.11 -6.14 -4.79
CA ALA A 143 16.02 -4.99 -3.92
C ALA A 143 17.39 -4.39 -3.63
N TRP A 144 17.43 -3.07 -3.55
CA TRP A 144 18.57 -2.29 -3.13
C TRP A 144 18.27 -1.56 -1.84
N LEU A 145 19.16 -1.66 -0.88
CA LEU A 145 19.23 -0.72 0.23
C LEU A 145 20.03 0.50 -0.25
N GLU A 146 19.43 1.64 -0.21
CA GLU A 146 20.03 2.91 -0.59
C GLU A 146 20.19 3.79 0.65
N VAL A 147 21.34 4.40 0.80
CA VAL A 147 21.66 5.37 1.85
C VAL A 147 22.02 6.68 1.19
N TYR A 148 21.27 7.76 1.46
CA TYR A 148 21.38 9.05 0.77
C TYR A 148 21.42 8.91 -0.75
N ASP A 149 20.51 8.10 -1.32
CA ASP A 149 20.37 7.78 -2.75
C ASP A 149 21.53 6.97 -3.36
N PHE A 150 22.52 6.54 -2.57
CA PHE A 150 23.56 5.63 -3.03
C PHE A 150 23.18 4.18 -2.74
N PRO A 151 23.19 3.28 -3.74
CA PRO A 151 22.95 1.87 -3.53
C PRO A 151 24.13 1.25 -2.78
N VAL A 152 23.89 0.77 -1.56
CA VAL A 152 24.94 0.22 -0.70
C VAL A 152 24.86 -1.29 -0.56
N PHE A 153 23.67 -1.87 -0.73
CA PHE A 153 23.46 -3.31 -0.59
C PHE A 153 22.42 -3.82 -1.56
N TYR A 154 22.72 -4.94 -2.26
CA TYR A 154 21.81 -5.62 -3.16
C TYR A 154 21.33 -6.94 -2.58
N PHE A 155 20.02 -7.15 -2.60
CA PHE A 155 19.36 -8.39 -2.20
C PHE A 155 18.60 -8.97 -3.38
N PRO A 156 19.01 -10.12 -3.94
CA PRO A 156 18.24 -10.80 -4.99
C PRO A 156 16.85 -11.16 -4.50
N LYS A 157 16.75 -11.59 -3.24
CA LYS A 157 15.50 -11.87 -2.54
C LYS A 157 15.73 -11.74 -1.04
N PHE A 158 14.86 -11.04 -0.35
CA PHE A 158 14.78 -11.09 1.10
C PHE A 158 13.34 -10.95 1.56
N PHE A 159 13.07 -11.29 2.79
CA PHE A 159 11.76 -11.12 3.38
C PHE A 159 11.87 -10.66 4.84
N HIS A 160 10.81 -10.05 5.32
CA HIS A 160 10.63 -9.78 6.74
C HIS A 160 9.16 -10.01 7.12
N PRO A 161 8.87 -10.22 8.41
CA PRO A 161 7.51 -10.31 8.90
C PRO A 161 6.72 -9.04 8.59
N ASP A 162 5.42 -9.20 8.35
CA ASP A 162 4.49 -8.07 8.32
C ASP A 162 4.57 -7.31 9.66
N PRO A 163 4.60 -5.97 9.65
CA PRO A 163 4.65 -5.17 10.87
C PRO A 163 3.51 -5.42 11.87
N SER A 164 2.40 -6.01 11.43
CA SER A 164 1.30 -6.43 12.32
C SER A 164 1.67 -7.59 13.25
N VAL A 165 2.78 -8.29 12.97
CA VAL A 165 3.25 -9.43 13.78
C VAL A 165 4.08 -8.91 14.94
N LYS A 166 3.57 -9.05 16.17
CA LYS A 166 4.23 -8.51 17.38
C LYS A 166 5.58 -9.18 17.72
N ARG A 167 5.79 -10.44 17.35
CA ARG A 167 7.07 -11.19 17.49
C ARG A 167 7.09 -12.35 16.50
N GLN A 168 8.18 -12.48 15.76
CA GLN A 168 8.59 -13.76 15.19
C GLN A 168 9.91 -14.16 15.82
N SER A 169 9.91 -15.28 16.55
CA SER A 169 11.13 -15.94 17.03
C SER A 169 11.45 -17.04 16.02
N GLY A 170 12.61 -16.96 15.38
CA GLY A 170 13.11 -17.96 14.45
C GLY A 170 14.33 -17.47 13.70
N PHE A 171 15.22 -18.38 13.33
CA PHE A 171 16.31 -18.08 12.40
C PHE A 171 15.71 -17.80 11.02
N LEU A 172 16.08 -16.67 10.43
CA LEU A 172 15.81 -16.38 9.03
C LEU A 172 16.80 -17.21 8.19
N THR A 173 16.37 -18.35 7.70
CA THR A 173 17.11 -19.17 6.73
C THR A 173 16.56 -18.96 5.32
#